data_110277774849f7c07788e02d1b89c430
#
_entry.id   110277774849f7c07788e02d1b89c430
#
_cell.length_a   1.000
_cell.length_b   1.000
_cell.length_c   1.000
_cell.angle_alpha   90.00
_cell.angle_beta   90.00
_cell.angle_gamma   90.00
#
_symmetry.space_group_name_H-M   'P 1'
#
loop_
_entity.id
_entity.type
_entity.pdbx_description
1 polymer ?
#
loop_
_entity_poly.entity_id
_entity_poly.type
_entity_poly.pdbx_seq_one_letter_code
_entity_poly.pdbx_strand_id
1 'polypeptide(L)'
;MAAACIVLNGPSCSGKSSIAAALQERWPRPLQSTGIDTFLASQSDRFFAIDGTLTDGISWVPTTVDGMPAFDIVPGELGLGMIRASHSFWSSCVEAGLDQVIDDVWVIPEQPAWLERALSRATVLWVGVHCPLPIIVQREQDRGDRPVGAARGHYRLTHSFRDYDVAVDTSSATPDACAALIVDRFRERFPAWP
;
A
#
# COMPACT_ATOMS: atom_id res chain seq x y z
N MET A 1 -14.78 -9.39 -19.15
CA MET A 1 -15.22 -8.59 -18.02
C MET A 1 -14.05 -7.79 -17.51
N ALA A 2 -14.24 -6.56 -17.01
CA ALA A 2 -13.14 -5.80 -16.43
C ALA A 2 -12.61 -6.52 -15.17
N ALA A 3 -11.29 -6.53 -15.00
CA ALA A 3 -10.67 -7.06 -13.79
C ALA A 3 -11.03 -6.18 -12.60
N ALA A 4 -11.19 -6.76 -11.42
CA ALA A 4 -11.36 -6.04 -10.18
C ALA A 4 -9.99 -5.71 -9.57
N CYS A 5 -9.85 -4.49 -9.05
CA CYS A 5 -8.68 -4.09 -8.29
C CYS A 5 -9.11 -3.50 -6.95
N ILE A 6 -8.58 -4.04 -5.86
CA ILE A 6 -8.70 -3.47 -4.52
C ILE A 6 -7.35 -2.85 -4.18
N VAL A 7 -7.29 -1.54 -4.04
CA VAL A 7 -6.05 -0.83 -3.67
C VAL A 7 -6.11 -0.49 -2.19
N LEU A 8 -5.27 -1.15 -1.40
CA LEU A 8 -5.08 -0.88 0.02
C LEU A 8 -3.96 0.14 0.19
N ASN A 9 -4.27 1.32 0.72
CA ASN A 9 -3.25 2.30 1.08
C ASN A 9 -3.28 2.60 2.58
N GLY A 10 -2.12 2.70 3.17
CA GLY A 10 -1.95 2.98 4.59
C GLY A 10 -0.49 2.90 4.99
N PRO A 11 -0.12 3.42 6.16
CA PRO A 11 1.27 3.39 6.62
C PRO A 11 1.78 1.96 6.80
N SER A 12 3.10 1.81 6.90
CA SER A 12 3.71 0.53 7.28
C SER A 12 3.10 0.05 8.61
N CYS A 13 3.00 -1.26 8.81
CA CYS A 13 2.40 -1.88 10.00
C CYS A 13 0.92 -1.57 10.27
N SER A 14 0.21 -0.94 9.34
CA SER A 14 -1.24 -0.71 9.48
C SER A 14 -2.10 -1.97 9.29
N GLY A 15 -1.53 -3.10 8.85
CA GLY A 15 -2.26 -4.36 8.68
C GLY A 15 -2.73 -4.66 7.26
N LYS A 16 -2.32 -3.89 6.25
CA LYS A 16 -2.70 -4.08 4.84
C LYS A 16 -2.47 -5.49 4.33
N SER A 17 -1.27 -6.05 4.53
CA SER A 17 -0.92 -7.40 4.04
C SER A 17 -1.79 -8.50 4.68
N SER A 18 -2.18 -8.34 5.96
CA SER A 18 -3.12 -9.25 6.63
C SER A 18 -4.52 -9.15 6.02
N ILE A 19 -4.97 -7.93 5.68
CA ILE A 19 -6.25 -7.72 4.98
C ILE A 19 -6.19 -8.31 3.57
N ALA A 20 -5.07 -8.14 2.86
CA ALA A 20 -4.89 -8.70 1.52
C ALA A 20 -5.00 -10.24 1.54
N ALA A 21 -4.39 -10.91 2.51
CA ALA A 21 -4.53 -12.36 2.69
C ALA A 21 -5.98 -12.76 3.00
N ALA A 22 -6.67 -12.05 3.89
CA ALA A 22 -8.08 -12.31 4.20
C ALA A 22 -9.01 -12.05 3.00
N LEU A 23 -8.68 -11.07 2.14
CA LEU A 23 -9.39 -10.83 0.88
C LEU A 23 -9.22 -12.00 -0.10
N GLN A 24 -8.01 -12.57 -0.23
CA GLN A 24 -7.76 -13.72 -1.09
C GLN A 24 -8.64 -14.92 -0.73
N GLU A 25 -8.86 -15.16 0.57
CA GLU A 25 -9.73 -16.24 1.06
C GLU A 25 -11.23 -15.99 0.80
N ARG A 26 -11.65 -14.73 0.74
CA ARG A 26 -13.05 -14.33 0.61
C ARG A 26 -13.48 -13.99 -0.81
N TRP A 27 -12.51 -13.67 -1.69
CA TRP A 27 -12.81 -13.24 -3.04
C TRP A 27 -13.34 -14.39 -3.89
N PRO A 28 -14.39 -14.19 -4.69
CA PRO A 28 -15.06 -15.31 -5.41
C PRO A 28 -14.24 -15.87 -6.57
N ARG A 29 -13.17 -15.20 -6.98
CA ARG A 29 -12.27 -15.61 -8.06
C ARG A 29 -10.82 -15.58 -7.57
N PRO A 30 -9.84 -16.17 -8.29
CA PRO A 30 -8.44 -15.99 -7.94
C PRO A 30 -8.08 -14.50 -7.85
N LEU A 31 -7.56 -14.07 -6.70
CA LEU A 31 -7.15 -12.70 -6.43
C LEU A 31 -5.63 -12.64 -6.28
N GLN A 32 -4.97 -11.96 -7.22
CA GLN A 32 -3.53 -11.74 -7.18
C GLN A 32 -3.21 -10.74 -6.06
N SER A 33 -2.38 -11.11 -5.10
CA SER A 33 -1.89 -10.20 -4.06
C SER A 33 -0.47 -9.78 -4.38
N THR A 34 -0.26 -8.48 -4.54
CA THR A 34 1.05 -7.85 -4.73
C THR A 34 1.07 -6.48 -4.07
N GLY A 35 2.26 -5.92 -3.90
CA GLY A 35 2.42 -4.59 -3.35
C GLY A 35 3.77 -3.99 -3.75
N ILE A 36 3.96 -2.70 -3.44
CA ILE A 36 5.21 -2.00 -3.75
C ILE A 36 6.43 -2.68 -3.12
N ASP A 37 6.29 -3.22 -1.90
CA ASP A 37 7.37 -3.91 -1.19
C ASP A 37 7.91 -5.12 -1.98
N THR A 38 7.07 -5.81 -2.78
CA THR A 38 7.49 -6.92 -3.64
C THR A 38 8.50 -6.47 -4.71
N PHE A 39 8.28 -5.30 -5.29
CA PHE A 39 9.18 -4.72 -6.29
C PHE A 39 10.44 -4.17 -5.65
N LEU A 40 10.30 -3.52 -4.52
CA LEU A 40 11.44 -2.96 -3.78
C LEU A 40 12.37 -4.07 -3.29
N ALA A 41 11.83 -5.16 -2.74
CA ALA A 41 12.60 -6.31 -2.25
C ALA A 41 13.36 -7.07 -3.35
N SER A 42 13.03 -6.86 -4.63
CA SER A 42 13.75 -7.45 -5.76
C SER A 42 15.05 -6.71 -6.12
N GLN A 43 15.31 -5.58 -5.49
CA GLN A 43 16.47 -4.73 -5.80
C GLN A 43 17.68 -5.08 -4.92
N SER A 44 18.87 -4.73 -5.42
CA SER A 44 20.10 -4.85 -4.65
C SER A 44 20.10 -3.84 -3.49
N ASP A 45 20.58 -4.25 -2.32
CA ASP A 45 20.69 -3.42 -1.10
C ASP A 45 21.42 -2.09 -1.32
N ARG A 46 22.34 -2.02 -2.30
CA ARG A 46 23.05 -0.77 -2.64
C ARG A 46 22.12 0.35 -3.13
N PHE A 47 20.88 0.02 -3.54
CA PHE A 47 19.87 0.99 -3.95
C PHE A 47 18.85 1.26 -2.84
N PHE A 48 19.08 0.69 -1.66
CA PHE A 48 18.31 0.91 -0.44
C PHE A 48 19.22 1.47 0.64
N ALA A 49 19.12 2.76 0.94
CA ALA A 49 19.86 3.37 2.04
C ALA A 49 18.92 3.63 3.21
N ILE A 50 19.26 3.07 4.37
CA ILE A 50 18.52 3.27 5.64
C ILE A 50 19.32 4.10 6.66
N ASP A 51 20.48 4.60 6.27
CA ASP A 51 21.43 5.35 7.08
C ASP A 51 21.39 6.87 6.81
N GLY A 52 20.48 7.32 5.97
CA GLY A 52 20.36 8.72 5.55
C GLY A 52 21.16 9.08 4.30
N THR A 53 21.95 8.15 3.74
CA THR A 53 22.62 8.38 2.48
C THR A 53 21.60 8.43 1.35
N LEU A 54 21.68 9.44 0.48
CA LEU A 54 20.83 9.52 -0.70
C LEU A 54 21.38 8.61 -1.80
N THR A 55 20.48 7.80 -2.39
CA THR A 55 20.78 6.93 -3.53
C THR A 55 19.83 7.24 -4.68
N ASP A 56 20.13 6.72 -5.88
CA ASP A 56 19.19 6.78 -7.00
C ASP A 56 17.95 5.87 -6.80
N GLY A 57 18.01 4.94 -5.86
CA GLY A 57 16.92 4.04 -5.49
C GLY A 57 15.99 4.66 -4.45
N ILE A 58 15.82 3.98 -3.30
CA ILE A 58 15.00 4.45 -2.18
C ILE A 58 15.92 4.76 -0.99
N SER A 59 15.83 5.97 -0.48
CA SER A 59 16.57 6.42 0.69
C SER A 59 15.63 6.67 1.87
N TRP A 60 16.01 6.20 3.05
CA TRP A 60 15.33 6.49 4.30
C TRP A 60 16.15 7.51 5.06
N VAL A 61 15.68 8.75 5.06
CA VAL A 61 16.40 9.89 5.64
C VAL A 61 15.91 10.10 7.07
N PRO A 62 16.79 9.99 8.07
CA PRO A 62 16.42 10.25 9.47
C PRO A 62 15.84 11.65 9.63
N THR A 63 14.70 11.73 10.31
CA THR A 63 13.99 12.96 10.64
C THR A 63 13.34 12.86 12.02
N THR A 64 12.57 13.85 12.42
CA THR A 64 11.78 13.84 13.65
C THR A 64 10.35 14.28 13.38
N VAL A 65 9.40 13.58 13.95
CA VAL A 65 7.98 13.93 13.94
C VAL A 65 7.51 14.03 15.39
N ASP A 66 7.01 15.19 15.78
CA ASP A 66 6.59 15.48 17.17
C ASP A 66 7.70 15.18 18.22
N GLY A 67 8.97 15.49 17.87
CA GLY A 67 10.14 15.24 18.72
C GLY A 67 10.59 13.79 18.83
N MET A 68 9.98 12.86 18.10
CA MET A 68 10.32 11.44 18.09
C MET A 68 11.03 11.05 16.80
N PRO A 69 11.99 10.10 16.86
CA PRO A 69 12.67 9.59 15.65
C PRO A 69 11.69 9.09 14.59
N ALA A 70 11.96 9.45 13.35
CA ALA A 70 11.20 9.09 12.18
C ALA A 70 12.11 8.99 10.94
N PHE A 71 11.57 8.53 9.82
CA PHE A 71 12.28 8.50 8.55
C PHE A 71 11.39 9.05 7.44
N ASP A 72 11.93 9.94 6.62
CA ASP A 72 11.34 10.32 5.34
C ASP A 72 11.79 9.32 4.27
N ILE A 73 10.85 8.83 3.47
CA ILE A 73 11.16 8.00 2.31
C ILE A 73 11.36 8.90 1.11
N VAL A 74 12.59 8.92 0.59
CA VAL A 74 12.99 9.77 -0.54
C VAL A 74 13.36 8.86 -1.72
N PRO A 75 12.48 8.70 -2.72
CA PRO A 75 12.81 7.98 -3.94
C PRO A 75 13.72 8.85 -4.83
N GLY A 76 14.83 8.29 -5.25
CA GLY A 76 15.65 8.83 -6.33
C GLY A 76 15.05 8.52 -7.71
N GLU A 77 15.77 8.83 -8.80
CA GLU A 77 15.26 8.64 -10.16
C GLU A 77 14.94 7.16 -10.47
N LEU A 78 15.84 6.25 -10.10
CA LEU A 78 15.60 4.81 -10.22
C LEU A 78 14.43 4.37 -9.34
N GLY A 79 14.33 4.87 -8.10
CA GLY A 79 13.22 4.58 -7.18
C GLY A 79 11.87 4.99 -7.77
N LEU A 80 11.77 6.18 -8.35
CA LEU A 80 10.57 6.63 -9.08
C LEU A 80 10.28 5.74 -10.30
N GLY A 81 11.33 5.32 -11.01
CA GLY A 81 11.20 4.36 -12.11
C GLY A 81 10.61 3.02 -11.67
N MET A 82 11.05 2.51 -10.50
CA MET A 82 10.54 1.27 -9.92
C MET A 82 9.06 1.38 -9.50
N ILE A 83 8.66 2.50 -8.89
CA ILE A 83 7.26 2.77 -8.56
C ILE A 83 6.40 2.76 -9.84
N ARG A 84 6.85 3.40 -10.92
CA ARG A 84 6.12 3.38 -12.21
C ARG A 84 6.10 2.00 -12.85
N ALA A 85 7.18 1.23 -12.73
CA ALA A 85 7.25 -0.15 -13.24
C ALA A 85 6.26 -1.07 -12.51
N SER A 86 6.07 -0.93 -11.18
CA SER A 86 5.04 -1.67 -10.46
C SER A 86 3.64 -1.34 -10.97
N HIS A 87 3.34 -0.07 -11.23
CA HIS A 87 2.05 0.33 -11.83
C HIS A 87 1.85 -0.28 -13.23
N SER A 88 2.90 -0.35 -14.05
CA SER A 88 2.84 -1.01 -15.37
C SER A 88 2.59 -2.51 -15.26
N PHE A 89 3.18 -3.17 -14.27
CA PHE A 89 2.91 -4.57 -13.96
C PHE A 89 1.42 -4.78 -13.60
N TRP A 90 0.87 -3.97 -12.70
CA TRP A 90 -0.54 -4.07 -12.31
C TRP A 90 -1.48 -3.78 -13.48
N SER A 91 -1.14 -2.83 -14.35
CA SER A 91 -1.88 -2.61 -15.61
C SER A 91 -1.88 -3.85 -16.50
N SER A 92 -0.74 -4.51 -16.66
CA SER A 92 -0.65 -5.75 -17.45
C SER A 92 -1.49 -6.89 -16.87
N CYS A 93 -1.56 -7.00 -15.53
CA CYS A 93 -2.46 -7.95 -14.87
C CYS A 93 -3.94 -7.64 -15.18
N VAL A 94 -4.33 -6.35 -15.16
CA VAL A 94 -5.69 -5.91 -15.56
C VAL A 94 -6.00 -6.30 -17.00
N GLU A 95 -5.05 -6.08 -17.91
CA GLU A 95 -5.21 -6.44 -19.34
C GLU A 95 -5.32 -7.95 -19.55
N ALA A 96 -4.68 -8.73 -18.69
CA ALA A 96 -4.82 -10.18 -18.65
C ALA A 96 -6.13 -10.68 -17.98
N GLY A 97 -6.95 -9.78 -17.46
CA GLY A 97 -8.22 -10.10 -16.78
C GLY A 97 -8.06 -10.65 -15.37
N LEU A 98 -6.91 -10.42 -14.71
CA LEU A 98 -6.62 -10.89 -13.38
C LEU A 98 -7.13 -9.90 -12.32
N ASP A 99 -7.94 -10.39 -11.39
CA ASP A 99 -8.31 -9.61 -10.20
C ASP A 99 -7.12 -9.42 -9.28
N GLN A 100 -7.03 -8.24 -8.64
CA GLN A 100 -5.88 -7.88 -7.82
C GLN A 100 -6.28 -7.24 -6.50
N VAL A 101 -5.53 -7.55 -5.45
CA VAL A 101 -5.37 -6.70 -4.27
C VAL A 101 -3.94 -6.14 -4.27
N ILE A 102 -3.85 -4.82 -4.21
CA ILE A 102 -2.59 -4.07 -4.28
C ILE A 102 -2.32 -3.46 -2.90
N ASP A 103 -1.28 -3.95 -2.21
CA ASP A 103 -0.81 -3.42 -0.93
C ASP A 103 0.20 -2.30 -1.20
N ASP A 104 -0.24 -1.05 -1.11
CA ASP A 104 0.58 0.10 -1.45
C ASP A 104 0.79 1.07 -0.27
N VAL A 105 1.83 1.88 -0.36
CA VAL A 105 2.13 2.98 0.56
C VAL A 105 2.50 4.19 -0.27
N TRP A 106 1.64 5.21 -0.24
CA TRP A 106 1.94 6.44 -0.98
C TRP A 106 2.82 7.37 -0.15
N VAL A 107 3.96 7.70 -0.70
CA VAL A 107 4.98 8.57 -0.07
C VAL A 107 5.21 9.86 -0.85
N ILE A 108 4.69 9.95 -2.07
CA ILE A 108 4.69 11.17 -2.91
C ILE A 108 3.29 11.44 -3.46
N PRO A 109 2.93 12.72 -3.68
CA PRO A 109 1.56 13.10 -4.06
C PRO A 109 1.13 12.62 -5.46
N GLU A 110 2.07 12.31 -6.35
CA GLU A 110 1.78 11.87 -7.71
C GLU A 110 1.36 10.40 -7.82
N GLN A 111 1.71 9.55 -6.83
CA GLN A 111 1.46 8.10 -6.88
C GLN A 111 -0.02 7.75 -7.14
N PRO A 112 -1.01 8.33 -6.44
CA PRO A 112 -2.41 7.98 -6.69
C PRO A 112 -2.84 8.24 -8.12
N ALA A 113 -2.42 9.37 -8.71
CA ALA A 113 -2.77 9.73 -10.08
C ALA A 113 -2.08 8.84 -11.12
N TRP A 114 -0.85 8.39 -10.86
CA TRP A 114 -0.16 7.42 -11.72
C TRP A 114 -0.86 6.07 -11.68
N LEU A 115 -1.21 5.59 -10.49
CA LEU A 115 -1.90 4.32 -10.31
C LEU A 115 -3.31 4.35 -10.91
N GLU A 116 -4.05 5.43 -10.73
CA GLU A 116 -5.38 5.60 -11.32
C GLU A 116 -5.34 5.49 -12.86
N ARG A 117 -4.34 6.11 -13.51
CA ARG A 117 -4.14 5.98 -14.95
C ARG A 117 -3.79 4.55 -15.35
N ALA A 118 -2.91 3.88 -14.59
CA ALA A 118 -2.51 2.51 -14.86
C ALA A 118 -3.69 1.52 -14.75
N LEU A 119 -4.59 1.75 -13.81
CA LEU A 119 -5.76 0.91 -13.55
C LEU A 119 -7.04 1.38 -14.27
N SER A 120 -6.95 2.30 -15.23
CA SER A 120 -8.11 2.92 -15.90
C SER A 120 -9.06 1.95 -16.61
N ARG A 121 -8.62 0.72 -16.87
CA ARG A 121 -9.41 -0.37 -17.47
C ARG A 121 -10.01 -1.34 -16.45
N ALA A 122 -9.69 -1.18 -15.19
CA ALA A 122 -10.17 -2.02 -14.09
C ALA A 122 -11.40 -1.42 -13.40
N THR A 123 -12.12 -2.26 -12.69
CA THR A 123 -13.07 -1.84 -11.67
C THR A 123 -12.31 -1.68 -10.35
N VAL A 124 -12.07 -0.44 -9.91
CA VAL A 124 -11.17 -0.15 -8.79
C VAL A 124 -11.93 0.30 -7.55
N LEU A 125 -11.64 -0.32 -6.40
CA LEU A 125 -12.04 0.16 -5.07
C LEU A 125 -10.81 0.66 -4.31
N TRP A 126 -10.85 1.92 -3.89
CA TRP A 126 -9.80 2.57 -3.13
C TRP A 126 -10.07 2.45 -1.63
N VAL A 127 -9.16 1.83 -0.90
CA VAL A 127 -9.33 1.49 0.52
C VAL A 127 -8.26 2.17 1.36
N GLY A 128 -8.68 3.02 2.32
CA GLY A 128 -7.82 3.56 3.36
C GLY A 128 -7.70 2.59 4.54
N VAL A 129 -6.49 2.12 4.84
CA VAL A 129 -6.24 1.24 5.98
C VAL A 129 -5.65 2.07 7.11
N HIS A 130 -6.48 2.43 8.08
CA HIS A 130 -6.13 3.24 9.23
C HIS A 130 -5.73 2.36 10.43
N CYS A 131 -4.85 2.90 11.24
CA CYS A 131 -4.50 2.37 12.55
C CYS A 131 -3.84 3.49 13.36
N PRO A 132 -4.17 3.72 14.63
CA PRO A 132 -3.54 4.75 15.45
C PRO A 132 -2.03 4.58 15.55
N LEU A 133 -1.29 5.70 15.48
CA LEU A 133 0.18 5.69 15.48
C LEU A 133 0.82 4.91 16.65
N PRO A 134 0.33 4.98 17.90
CA PRO A 134 0.90 4.18 19.00
C PRO A 134 0.85 2.68 18.74
N ILE A 135 -0.23 2.18 18.13
CA ILE A 135 -0.39 0.77 17.80
C ILE A 135 0.56 0.37 16.65
N ILE A 136 0.68 1.23 15.65
CA ILE A 136 1.62 1.03 14.53
C ILE A 136 3.06 0.94 15.04
N VAL A 137 3.46 1.85 15.92
CA VAL A 137 4.82 1.86 16.50
C VAL A 137 5.07 0.58 17.30
N GLN A 138 4.10 0.11 18.09
CA GLN A 138 4.24 -1.15 18.79
C GLN A 138 4.39 -2.34 17.83
N ARG A 139 3.55 -2.42 16.80
CA ARG A 139 3.64 -3.47 15.76
C ARG A 139 4.97 -3.43 15.00
N GLU A 140 5.50 -2.24 14.76
CA GLU A 140 6.81 -2.05 14.11
C GLU A 140 7.95 -2.60 15.00
N GLN A 141 7.90 -2.32 16.30
CA GLN A 141 8.86 -2.87 17.27
C GLN A 141 8.79 -4.40 17.36
N ASP A 142 7.57 -4.95 17.45
CA ASP A 142 7.35 -6.40 17.56
C ASP A 142 7.81 -7.15 16.30
N ARG A 143 7.72 -6.50 15.14
CA ARG A 143 8.12 -7.06 13.85
C ARG A 143 9.65 -7.11 13.69
N GLY A 144 10.36 -6.08 14.08
CA GLY A 144 11.83 -6.04 14.16
C GLY A 144 12.60 -6.15 12.84
N ASP A 145 11.92 -6.06 11.68
CA ASP A 145 12.52 -6.23 10.34
C ASP A 145 12.91 -4.90 9.67
N ARG A 146 12.70 -3.78 10.35
CA ARG A 146 13.00 -2.43 9.85
C ARG A 146 13.30 -1.47 11.01
N PRO A 147 13.95 -0.31 10.73
CA PRO A 147 14.22 0.69 11.74
C PRO A 147 12.93 1.21 12.39
N VAL A 148 12.92 1.32 13.72
CA VAL A 148 11.80 1.92 14.47
C VAL A 148 11.66 3.40 14.10
N GLY A 149 10.44 3.81 13.76
CA GLY A 149 10.13 5.17 13.27
C GLY A 149 9.91 5.25 11.75
N ALA A 150 10.10 4.15 11.02
CA ALA A 150 9.83 4.10 9.59
C ALA A 150 8.38 4.46 9.26
N ALA A 151 7.43 3.87 9.98
CA ALA A 151 6.01 4.16 9.76
C ALA A 151 5.62 5.58 10.22
N ARG A 152 6.30 6.15 11.21
CA ARG A 152 6.01 7.48 11.75
C ARG A 152 6.22 8.59 10.71
N GLY A 153 7.28 8.51 9.90
CA GLY A 153 7.62 9.54 8.92
C GLY A 153 6.52 9.75 7.89
N HIS A 154 5.97 8.68 7.35
CA HIS A 154 4.93 8.77 6.33
C HIS A 154 3.50 8.59 6.86
N TYR A 155 3.32 8.43 8.19
CA TYR A 155 2.00 8.23 8.80
C TYR A 155 0.96 9.30 8.42
N ARG A 156 1.37 10.58 8.47
CA ARG A 156 0.47 11.71 8.14
C ARG A 156 0.30 11.89 6.63
N LEU A 157 1.33 11.57 5.85
CA LEU A 157 1.34 11.79 4.40
C LEU A 157 0.51 10.76 3.66
N THR A 158 0.59 9.49 4.05
CA THR A 158 0.01 8.38 3.30
C THR A 158 -1.48 8.56 3.00
N HIS A 159 -2.25 9.18 3.90
CA HIS A 159 -3.68 9.41 3.73
C HIS A 159 -4.05 10.80 3.19
N SER A 160 -3.07 11.67 2.89
CA SER A 160 -3.33 13.05 2.47
C SER A 160 -3.50 13.23 0.95
N PHE A 161 -3.20 12.21 0.16
CA PHE A 161 -3.10 12.36 -1.29
C PHE A 161 -4.36 11.98 -2.06
N ARG A 162 -5.34 11.32 -1.41
CA ARG A 162 -6.58 10.88 -2.04
C ARG A 162 -7.66 10.58 -1.00
N ASP A 163 -8.92 10.83 -1.36
CA ASP A 163 -10.08 10.27 -0.67
C ASP A 163 -10.29 8.80 -1.03
N TYR A 164 -10.87 8.03 -0.12
CA TYR A 164 -11.13 6.60 -0.27
C TYR A 164 -12.60 6.30 -0.48
N ASP A 165 -12.90 5.22 -1.21
CA ASP A 165 -14.26 4.69 -1.34
C ASP A 165 -14.74 4.03 -0.04
N VAL A 166 -13.80 3.47 0.73
CA VAL A 166 -14.02 2.87 2.05
C VAL A 166 -12.77 3.03 2.92
N ALA A 167 -12.97 3.20 4.21
CA ALA A 167 -11.90 3.20 5.22
C ALA A 167 -12.15 2.10 6.24
N VAL A 168 -11.08 1.42 6.65
CA VAL A 168 -11.09 0.39 7.70
C VAL A 168 -10.09 0.75 8.80
N ASP A 169 -10.41 0.40 10.05
CA ASP A 169 -9.52 0.62 11.21
C ASP A 169 -9.12 -0.73 11.82
N THR A 170 -7.84 -1.07 11.67
CA THR A 170 -7.27 -2.32 12.15
C THR A 170 -6.90 -2.32 13.64
N SER A 171 -7.17 -1.23 14.35
CA SER A 171 -7.04 -1.19 15.82
C SER A 171 -8.23 -1.82 16.52
N SER A 172 -9.39 -1.81 15.88
CA SER A 172 -10.67 -2.27 16.43
C SER A 172 -11.29 -3.44 15.68
N ALA A 173 -10.82 -3.73 14.45
CA ALA A 173 -11.35 -4.80 13.61
C ALA A 173 -10.27 -5.83 13.25
N THR A 174 -10.66 -7.10 13.17
CA THR A 174 -9.79 -8.16 12.66
C THR A 174 -9.57 -8.02 11.14
N PRO A 175 -8.49 -8.59 10.58
CA PRO A 175 -8.27 -8.60 9.13
C PRO A 175 -9.46 -9.18 8.36
N ASP A 176 -10.07 -10.22 8.90
CA ASP A 176 -11.23 -10.90 8.33
C ASP A 176 -12.50 -10.01 8.32
N ALA A 177 -12.76 -9.26 9.40
CA ALA A 177 -13.85 -8.29 9.47
C ALA A 177 -13.62 -7.12 8.49
N CYS A 178 -12.37 -6.62 8.37
CA CYS A 178 -12.02 -5.61 7.39
C CYS A 178 -12.24 -6.11 5.95
N ALA A 179 -11.80 -7.33 5.64
CA ALA A 179 -11.98 -7.95 4.33
C ALA A 179 -13.47 -8.14 3.99
N ALA A 180 -14.29 -8.57 4.94
CA ALA A 180 -15.73 -8.68 4.75
C ALA A 180 -16.37 -7.34 4.37
N LEU A 181 -16.07 -6.27 5.13
CA LEU A 181 -16.56 -4.92 4.84
C LEU A 181 -16.12 -4.43 3.44
N ILE A 182 -14.87 -4.70 3.05
CA ILE A 182 -14.32 -4.31 1.74
C ILE A 182 -15.06 -5.04 0.61
N VAL A 183 -15.30 -6.35 0.75
CA VAL A 183 -16.05 -7.15 -0.24
C VAL A 183 -17.49 -6.64 -0.38
N ASP A 184 -18.17 -6.37 0.75
CA ASP A 184 -19.55 -5.86 0.74
C ASP A 184 -19.60 -4.48 0.07
N ARG A 185 -18.66 -3.59 0.39
CA ARG A 185 -18.57 -2.27 -0.23
C ARG A 185 -18.26 -2.35 -1.73
N PHE A 186 -17.41 -3.30 -2.14
CA PHE A 186 -17.13 -3.53 -3.57
C PHE A 186 -18.41 -3.94 -4.31
N ARG A 187 -19.19 -4.87 -3.77
CA ARG A 187 -20.46 -5.33 -4.36
C ARG A 187 -21.50 -4.23 -4.43
N GLU A 188 -21.63 -3.43 -3.37
CA GLU A 188 -22.55 -2.29 -3.35
C GLU A 188 -22.22 -1.26 -4.45
N ARG A 189 -20.93 -0.96 -4.60
CA ARG A 189 -20.48 0.05 -5.55
C ARG A 189 -20.52 -0.44 -7.00
N PHE A 190 -20.32 -1.73 -7.21
CA PHE A 190 -20.21 -2.36 -8.53
C PHE A 190 -21.18 -3.54 -8.68
N PRO A 191 -22.51 -3.30 -8.64
CA PRO A 191 -23.49 -4.38 -8.63
C PRO A 191 -23.52 -5.22 -9.92
N ALA A 192 -22.97 -4.69 -11.02
CA ALA A 192 -22.82 -5.42 -12.28
C ALA A 192 -21.56 -6.31 -12.35
N TRP A 193 -20.68 -6.22 -11.37
CA TRP A 193 -19.52 -7.10 -11.28
C TRP A 193 -19.96 -8.46 -10.71
N PRO A 194 -19.65 -9.59 -11.39
CA PRO A 194 -20.18 -10.91 -11.07
C PRO A 194 -19.65 -11.52 -9.78
#